data_6d00766ab08599941d014fa1f3420f5e
#
_entry.id   6d00766ab08599941d014fa1f3420f5e
#
_cell.length_a   1.000
_cell.length_b   1.000
_cell.length_c   1.000
_cell.angle_alpha   90.00
_cell.angle_beta   90.00
_cell.angle_gamma   90.00
#
_symmetry.space_group_name_H-M   'P 1'
#
loop_
_entity.id
_entity.type
_entity.pdbx_description
1 polymer ?
#
loop_
_entity_poly.entity_id
_entity_poly.type
_entity_poly.pdbx_seq_one_letter_code
_entity_poly.pdbx_strand_id
1 'polypeptide(L)'
;MIVDATLPLLLEYGEAVTSRQIADAAGIAEGTIFRAFSDKDEVIAAVVEKAMDTTALEEALAAIKLDQPFEKCLDAAIAAIQRRVVDIWQLMSSVGPRFHPEKAGPTPISPALTTLFETHRDRLGVKPADAAKFLRALTMSLTHPMLNDAPVSPREVAKLFLYGVHARSASC
;
A
#
# COMPACT_ATOMS: atom_id res chain seq x y z
N MET A 1 11.77 -9.86 12.71
CA MET A 1 11.49 -10.03 14.15
C MET A 1 11.46 -8.68 14.89
N ILE A 2 12.59 -7.97 15.13
CA ILE A 2 12.56 -6.65 15.83
C ILE A 2 11.65 -5.66 15.08
N VAL A 3 11.89 -5.44 13.78
CA VAL A 3 11.13 -4.53 12.93
C VAL A 3 9.62 -4.86 12.94
N ASP A 4 9.26 -6.14 12.89
CA ASP A 4 7.84 -6.55 12.90
C ASP A 4 7.16 -6.30 14.25
N ALA A 5 7.88 -6.53 15.35
CA ALA A 5 7.39 -6.25 16.69
C ALA A 5 7.28 -4.75 16.97
N THR A 6 8.05 -3.91 16.27
CA THR A 6 8.06 -2.45 16.47
C THR A 6 6.89 -1.77 15.76
N LEU A 7 6.43 -2.28 14.62
CA LEU A 7 5.36 -1.64 13.83
C LEU A 7 4.08 -1.34 14.64
N PRO A 8 3.47 -2.31 15.37
CA PRO A 8 2.29 -2.03 16.18
C PRO A 8 2.55 -1.02 17.30
N LEU A 9 3.76 -1.00 17.87
CA LEU A 9 4.13 -0.03 18.88
C LEU A 9 4.25 1.39 18.33
N LEU A 10 4.76 1.53 17.09
CA LEU A 10 4.79 2.84 16.42
C LEU A 10 3.40 3.38 16.14
N LEU A 11 2.46 2.52 15.77
CA LEU A 11 1.06 2.93 15.55
C LEU A 11 0.37 3.37 16.85
N GLU A 12 0.78 2.81 18.02
CA GLU A 12 0.19 3.12 19.31
C GLU A 12 0.90 4.30 20.02
N TYR A 13 2.23 4.30 20.03
CA TYR A 13 3.04 5.24 20.82
C TYR A 13 3.79 6.28 19.97
N GLY A 14 3.79 6.12 18.65
CA GLY A 14 4.59 6.94 17.75
C GLY A 14 6.08 6.90 18.10
N GLU A 15 6.76 8.04 17.97
CA GLU A 15 8.17 8.18 18.35
C GLU A 15 8.45 8.07 19.86
N ALA A 16 7.41 8.13 20.71
CA ALA A 16 7.56 7.96 22.15
C ALA A 16 7.82 6.51 22.57
N VAL A 17 7.73 5.55 21.64
CA VAL A 17 8.12 4.15 21.87
C VAL A 17 9.53 4.07 22.45
N THR A 18 9.74 3.20 23.43
CA THR A 18 11.03 3.00 24.09
C THR A 18 11.72 1.73 23.60
N SER A 19 13.06 1.68 23.66
CA SER A 19 13.83 0.47 23.34
C SER A 19 13.40 -0.72 24.19
N ARG A 20 13.02 -0.48 25.45
CA ARG A 20 12.52 -1.52 26.33
C ARG A 20 11.21 -2.11 25.84
N GLN A 21 10.23 -1.27 25.44
CA GLN A 21 8.97 -1.75 24.87
C GLN A 21 9.21 -2.57 23.60
N ILE A 22 10.13 -2.14 22.75
CA ILE A 22 10.51 -2.89 21.54
C ILE A 22 11.11 -4.25 21.91
N ALA A 23 12.02 -4.29 22.89
CA ALA A 23 12.65 -5.52 23.35
C ALA A 23 11.64 -6.50 23.94
N ASP A 24 10.75 -6.00 24.79
CA ASP A 24 9.69 -6.80 25.42
C ASP A 24 8.73 -7.38 24.34
N ALA A 25 8.32 -6.57 23.38
CA ALA A 25 7.46 -7.01 22.26
C ALA A 25 8.16 -8.02 21.33
N ALA A 26 9.47 -7.89 21.13
CA ALA A 26 10.27 -8.80 20.31
C ALA A 26 10.69 -10.08 21.09
N GLY A 27 10.46 -10.14 22.41
CA GLY A 27 10.85 -11.27 23.26
C GLY A 27 12.37 -11.42 23.43
N ILE A 28 13.12 -10.29 23.44
CA ILE A 28 14.58 -10.26 23.56
C ILE A 28 15.05 -9.32 24.66
N ALA A 29 16.32 -9.45 25.09
CA ALA A 29 16.93 -8.48 25.98
C ALA A 29 17.17 -7.14 25.25
N GLU A 30 16.96 -6.01 25.92
CA GLU A 30 17.14 -4.66 25.36
C GLU A 30 18.53 -4.47 24.72
N GLY A 31 19.58 -4.98 25.35
CA GLY A 31 20.94 -4.94 24.81
C GLY A 31 21.12 -5.69 23.47
N THR A 32 20.16 -6.57 23.10
CA THR A 32 20.18 -7.26 21.81
C THR A 32 19.78 -6.32 20.68
N ILE A 33 18.91 -5.35 20.94
CA ILE A 33 18.53 -4.31 19.95
C ILE A 33 19.78 -3.55 19.54
N PHE A 34 20.60 -3.09 20.53
CA PHE A 34 21.79 -2.29 20.29
C PHE A 34 22.99 -3.06 19.68
N ARG A 35 22.84 -4.39 19.50
CA ARG A 35 23.77 -5.18 18.67
C ARG A 35 23.40 -5.15 17.18
N ALA A 36 22.12 -4.94 16.87
CA ALA A 36 21.61 -4.95 15.50
C ALA A 36 21.38 -3.53 14.94
N PHE A 37 21.13 -2.57 15.81
CA PHE A 37 20.83 -1.18 15.48
C PHE A 37 21.63 -0.25 16.42
N SER A 38 22.14 0.85 15.90
CA SER A 38 22.92 1.82 16.69
C SER A 38 22.07 2.52 17.78
N ASP A 39 20.79 2.77 17.45
CA ASP A 39 19.84 3.45 18.32
C ASP A 39 18.39 3.11 17.93
N LYS A 40 17.45 3.71 18.67
CA LYS A 40 16.01 3.55 18.42
C LYS A 40 15.58 4.13 17.08
N ASP A 41 16.18 5.21 16.66
CA ASP A 41 15.82 5.90 15.41
C ASP A 41 16.17 5.02 14.20
N GLU A 42 17.25 4.25 14.26
CA GLU A 42 17.60 3.28 13.22
C GLU A 42 16.57 2.14 13.16
N VAL A 43 16.03 1.70 14.31
CA VAL A 43 14.92 0.72 14.32
C VAL A 43 13.68 1.30 13.64
N ILE A 44 13.32 2.54 13.94
CA ILE A 44 12.16 3.22 13.32
C ILE A 44 12.38 3.36 11.82
N ALA A 45 13.56 3.79 11.40
CA ALA A 45 13.91 3.91 9.99
C ALA A 45 13.78 2.56 9.26
N ALA A 46 14.24 1.46 9.86
CA ALA A 46 14.11 0.12 9.30
C ALA A 46 12.64 -0.34 9.19
N VAL A 47 11.76 0.06 10.13
CA VAL A 47 10.31 -0.19 10.02
C VAL A 47 9.72 0.56 8.84
N VAL A 48 10.07 1.84 8.67
CA VAL A 48 9.60 2.67 7.56
C VAL A 48 10.10 2.10 6.22
N GLU A 49 11.38 1.74 6.11
CA GLU A 49 11.96 1.13 4.91
C GLU A 49 11.21 -0.15 4.54
N LYS A 50 10.98 -1.04 5.51
CA LYS A 50 10.21 -2.26 5.31
C LYS A 50 8.78 -1.99 4.87
N ALA A 51 8.11 -1.00 5.46
CA ALA A 51 6.76 -0.63 5.06
C ALA A 51 6.70 -0.05 3.64
N MET A 52 7.78 0.58 3.17
CA MET A 52 7.86 1.09 1.79
C MET A 52 8.17 0.01 0.75
N ASP A 53 8.62 -1.18 1.16
CA ASP A 53 8.82 -2.31 0.25
C ASP A 53 7.48 -2.75 -0.38
N THR A 54 7.50 -2.93 -1.69
CA THR A 54 6.30 -3.30 -2.47
C THR A 54 6.07 -4.81 -2.57
N THR A 55 6.97 -5.64 -2.08
CA THR A 55 6.94 -7.10 -2.22
C THR A 55 5.62 -7.70 -1.75
N ALA A 56 5.15 -7.35 -0.55
CA ALA A 56 3.89 -7.86 0.00
C ALA A 56 2.67 -7.45 -0.84
N LEU A 57 2.68 -6.25 -1.44
CA LEU A 57 1.62 -5.82 -2.35
C LEU A 57 1.66 -6.63 -3.65
N GLU A 58 2.85 -6.80 -4.24
CA GLU A 58 3.02 -7.59 -5.47
C GLU A 58 2.58 -9.04 -5.26
N GLU A 59 2.90 -9.66 -4.13
CA GLU A 59 2.44 -11.00 -3.76
C GLU A 59 0.91 -11.06 -3.63
N ALA A 60 0.31 -10.09 -2.95
CA ALA A 60 -1.15 -10.01 -2.79
C ALA A 60 -1.86 -9.82 -4.14
N LEU A 61 -1.29 -9.02 -5.04
CA LEU A 61 -1.82 -8.83 -6.39
C LEU A 61 -1.63 -10.08 -7.27
N ALA A 62 -0.49 -10.77 -7.17
CA ALA A 62 -0.22 -11.99 -7.90
C ALA A 62 -1.11 -13.17 -7.44
N ALA A 63 -1.57 -13.16 -6.19
CA ALA A 63 -2.49 -14.16 -5.65
C ALA A 63 -3.94 -14.03 -6.14
N ILE A 64 -4.27 -12.96 -6.86
CA ILE A 64 -5.62 -12.75 -7.41
C ILE A 64 -5.86 -13.80 -8.51
N LYS A 65 -6.95 -14.57 -8.37
CA LYS A 65 -7.37 -15.53 -9.39
C LYS A 65 -7.84 -14.80 -10.63
N LEU A 66 -7.15 -15.01 -11.75
CA LEU A 66 -7.41 -14.30 -13.02
C LEU A 66 -8.50 -14.98 -13.89
N ASP A 67 -8.96 -16.18 -13.51
CA ASP A 67 -10.04 -16.94 -14.16
C ASP A 67 -11.46 -16.48 -13.77
N GLN A 68 -11.55 -15.47 -12.89
CA GLN A 68 -12.81 -14.87 -12.46
C GLN A 68 -13.17 -13.63 -13.31
N PRO A 69 -14.41 -13.10 -13.22
CA PRO A 69 -14.81 -11.89 -13.94
C PRO A 69 -13.85 -10.71 -13.69
N PHE A 70 -13.53 -9.95 -14.73
CA PHE A 70 -12.58 -8.84 -14.70
C PHE A 70 -12.89 -7.82 -13.61
N GLU A 71 -14.16 -7.50 -13.40
CA GLU A 71 -14.63 -6.58 -12.36
C GLU A 71 -14.26 -7.08 -10.96
N LYS A 72 -14.31 -8.39 -10.71
CA LYS A 72 -13.88 -8.98 -9.43
C LYS A 72 -12.36 -8.94 -9.25
N CYS A 73 -11.61 -9.14 -10.33
CA CYS A 73 -10.16 -8.96 -10.29
C CYS A 73 -9.79 -7.51 -9.94
N LEU A 74 -10.49 -6.54 -10.52
CA LEU A 74 -10.30 -5.12 -10.21
C LEU A 74 -10.66 -4.80 -8.76
N ASP A 75 -11.81 -5.26 -8.27
CA ASP A 75 -12.23 -5.05 -6.87
C ASP A 75 -11.16 -5.56 -5.90
N ALA A 76 -10.62 -6.76 -6.14
CA ALA A 76 -9.57 -7.35 -5.31
C ALA A 76 -8.25 -6.56 -5.38
N ALA A 77 -7.83 -6.15 -6.59
CA ALA A 77 -6.62 -5.36 -6.78
C ALA A 77 -6.73 -3.98 -6.12
N ILE A 78 -7.86 -3.31 -6.29
CA ILE A 78 -8.13 -2.01 -5.66
C ILE A 78 -8.09 -2.15 -4.13
N ALA A 79 -8.76 -3.17 -3.58
CA ALA A 79 -8.77 -3.41 -2.13
C ALA A 79 -7.36 -3.64 -1.56
N ALA A 80 -6.49 -4.36 -2.28
CA ALA A 80 -5.09 -4.56 -1.88
C ALA A 80 -4.30 -3.24 -1.88
N ILE A 81 -4.45 -2.43 -2.93
CA ILE A 81 -3.80 -1.12 -3.04
C ILE A 81 -4.32 -0.17 -1.94
N GLN A 82 -5.63 -0.11 -1.71
CA GLN A 82 -6.24 0.75 -0.70
C GLN A 82 -5.72 0.43 0.70
N ARG A 83 -5.66 -0.85 1.06
CA ARG A 83 -5.11 -1.29 2.35
C ARG A 83 -3.69 -0.77 2.53
N ARG A 84 -2.82 -0.99 1.54
CA ARG A 84 -1.45 -0.50 1.59
C ARG A 84 -1.36 1.03 1.73
N VAL A 85 -2.19 1.78 1.02
CA VAL A 85 -2.21 3.25 1.13
C VAL A 85 -2.56 3.68 2.56
N VAL A 86 -3.55 3.04 3.17
CA VAL A 86 -3.98 3.33 4.55
C VAL A 86 -2.89 2.94 5.55
N ASP A 87 -2.30 1.74 5.42
CA ASP A 87 -1.26 1.25 6.32
C ASP A 87 -0.02 2.17 6.31
N ILE A 88 0.44 2.56 5.12
CA ILE A 88 1.56 3.50 4.98
C ILE A 88 1.19 4.86 5.57
N TRP A 89 0.00 5.37 5.30
CA TRP A 89 -0.44 6.65 5.84
C TRP A 89 -0.48 6.64 7.38
N GLN A 90 -1.02 5.59 7.99
CA GLN A 90 -1.07 5.44 9.44
C GLN A 90 0.35 5.44 10.04
N LEU A 91 1.27 4.66 9.46
CA LEU A 91 2.67 4.64 9.91
C LEU A 91 3.32 6.02 9.74
N MET A 92 3.21 6.65 8.57
CA MET A 92 3.81 7.96 8.33
C MET A 92 3.25 9.04 9.26
N SER A 93 1.97 8.95 9.62
CA SER A 93 1.33 9.87 10.55
C SER A 93 1.75 9.64 12.01
N SER A 94 2.22 8.44 12.36
CA SER A 94 2.68 8.11 13.71
C SER A 94 4.15 8.43 13.96
N VAL A 95 4.94 8.60 12.92
CA VAL A 95 6.37 8.94 13.00
C VAL A 95 6.62 10.36 12.50
N GLY A 96 7.67 11.01 13.01
CA GLY A 96 8.01 12.38 12.63
C GLY A 96 8.55 12.51 11.21
N PRO A 97 8.53 13.72 10.65
CA PRO A 97 8.95 14.00 9.28
C PRO A 97 10.38 13.54 8.95
N ARG A 98 11.25 13.45 9.95
CA ARG A 98 12.64 12.98 9.78
C ARG A 98 12.76 11.54 9.31
N PHE A 99 11.73 10.73 9.53
CA PHE A 99 11.67 9.34 9.07
C PHE A 99 10.98 9.20 7.71
N HIS A 100 10.39 10.27 7.18
CA HIS A 100 9.78 10.21 5.88
C HIS A 100 10.86 10.07 4.80
N PRO A 101 10.64 9.22 3.78
CA PRO A 101 11.60 9.07 2.69
C PRO A 101 11.86 10.42 2.00
N GLU A 102 13.12 10.85 1.92
CA GLU A 102 13.48 12.15 1.32
C GLU A 102 13.07 12.27 -0.15
N LYS A 103 13.01 11.18 -0.87
CA LYS A 103 12.56 11.11 -2.27
C LYS A 103 11.85 9.78 -2.51
N ALA A 104 10.54 9.78 -2.54
CA ALA A 104 9.84 8.73 -3.22
C ALA A 104 10.10 8.90 -4.73
N GLY A 105 11.01 8.12 -5.29
CA GLY A 105 11.20 8.02 -6.74
C GLY A 105 9.89 7.57 -7.42
N PRO A 106 9.83 7.64 -8.77
CA PRO A 106 8.66 7.13 -9.47
C PRO A 106 8.48 5.65 -9.10
N THR A 107 7.32 5.33 -8.52
CA THR A 107 7.01 3.95 -8.14
C THR A 107 7.04 3.06 -9.37
N PRO A 108 7.79 1.96 -9.37
CA PRO A 108 7.83 1.03 -10.49
C PRO A 108 6.44 0.57 -10.92
N ILE A 109 6.28 0.25 -12.20
CA ILE A 109 5.04 -0.37 -12.68
C ILE A 109 4.93 -1.75 -12.04
N SER A 110 3.78 -2.05 -11.42
CA SER A 110 3.51 -3.35 -10.82
C SER A 110 3.48 -4.45 -11.90
N PRO A 111 4.37 -5.45 -11.84
CA PRO A 111 4.32 -6.59 -12.75
C PRO A 111 3.01 -7.39 -12.57
N ALA A 112 2.55 -7.59 -11.33
CA ALA A 112 1.32 -8.34 -11.06
C ALA A 112 0.08 -7.64 -11.63
N LEU A 113 -0.05 -6.31 -11.48
CA LEU A 113 -1.12 -5.55 -12.14
C LEU A 113 -1.02 -5.62 -13.66
N THR A 114 0.18 -5.54 -14.20
CA THR A 114 0.37 -5.65 -15.66
C THR A 114 -0.09 -7.01 -16.16
N THR A 115 0.25 -8.09 -15.46
CA THR A 115 -0.21 -9.46 -15.78
C THR A 115 -1.73 -9.57 -15.71
N LEU A 116 -2.37 -9.00 -14.68
CA LEU A 116 -3.84 -8.95 -14.59
C LEU A 116 -4.45 -8.30 -15.83
N PHE A 117 -3.92 -7.17 -16.25
CA PHE A 117 -4.42 -6.45 -17.42
C PHE A 117 -4.06 -7.13 -18.75
N GLU A 118 -2.93 -7.81 -18.84
CA GLU A 118 -2.60 -8.62 -20.04
C GLU A 118 -3.61 -9.78 -20.22
N THR A 119 -4.02 -10.43 -19.12
CA THR A 119 -5.02 -11.50 -19.16
C THR A 119 -6.39 -11.01 -19.66
N HIS A 120 -6.72 -9.74 -19.43
CA HIS A 120 -7.98 -9.12 -19.86
C HIS A 120 -7.78 -8.06 -20.96
N ARG A 121 -6.78 -8.23 -21.81
CA ARG A 121 -6.35 -7.23 -22.81
C ARG A 121 -7.45 -6.86 -23.80
N ASP A 122 -8.33 -7.78 -24.14
CA ASP A 122 -9.50 -7.59 -25.01
C ASP A 122 -10.53 -6.61 -24.45
N ARG A 123 -10.49 -6.36 -23.14
CA ARG A 123 -11.37 -5.42 -22.42
C ARG A 123 -10.78 -3.99 -22.32
N LEU A 124 -9.57 -3.76 -22.82
CA LEU A 124 -8.82 -2.51 -22.65
C LEU A 124 -8.77 -1.67 -23.90
N GLY A 125 -8.98 -0.36 -23.76
CA GLY A 125 -8.70 0.65 -24.79
C GLY A 125 -7.28 1.23 -24.74
N VAL A 126 -6.43 0.77 -23.81
CA VAL A 126 -5.07 1.25 -23.59
C VAL A 126 -4.12 0.07 -23.38
N LYS A 127 -2.80 0.33 -23.36
CA LYS A 127 -1.82 -0.72 -23.07
C LYS A 127 -1.97 -1.21 -21.63
N PRO A 128 -1.81 -2.52 -21.33
CA PRO A 128 -1.90 -3.08 -19.99
C PRO A 128 -1.05 -2.36 -18.94
N ALA A 129 0.18 -2.00 -19.26
CA ALA A 129 1.06 -1.25 -18.36
C ALA A 129 0.52 0.16 -18.04
N ASP A 130 -0.15 0.82 -18.99
CA ASP A 130 -0.78 2.13 -18.74
C ASP A 130 -2.07 1.97 -17.92
N ALA A 131 -2.87 0.92 -18.18
CA ALA A 131 -4.01 0.57 -17.35
C ALA A 131 -3.60 0.32 -15.88
N ALA A 132 -2.49 -0.39 -15.65
CA ALA A 132 -1.92 -0.62 -14.32
C ALA A 132 -1.54 0.70 -13.62
N LYS A 133 -0.89 1.62 -14.33
CA LYS A 133 -0.56 2.96 -13.80
C LYS A 133 -1.82 3.76 -13.44
N PHE A 134 -2.81 3.78 -14.35
CA PHE A 134 -4.04 4.55 -14.16
C PHE A 134 -4.86 4.01 -13.00
N LEU A 135 -5.00 2.67 -12.89
CA LEU A 135 -5.71 2.06 -11.76
C LEU A 135 -5.05 2.43 -10.45
N ARG A 136 -3.72 2.30 -10.35
CA ARG A 136 -2.97 2.66 -9.14
C ARG A 136 -3.14 4.13 -8.78
N ALA A 137 -2.95 5.03 -9.74
CA ALA A 137 -3.05 6.48 -9.51
C ALA A 137 -4.46 6.86 -9.04
N LEU A 138 -5.51 6.35 -9.71
CA LEU A 138 -6.89 6.58 -9.33
C LEU A 138 -7.18 6.05 -7.93
N THR A 139 -6.78 4.80 -7.64
CA THR A 139 -6.99 4.18 -6.34
C THR A 139 -6.29 4.96 -5.24
N MET A 140 -5.03 5.36 -5.42
CA MET A 140 -4.30 6.17 -4.45
C MET A 140 -5.02 7.50 -4.17
N SER A 141 -5.41 8.23 -5.22
CA SER A 141 -6.09 9.53 -5.08
C SER A 141 -7.43 9.42 -4.35
N LEU A 142 -8.20 8.35 -4.59
CA LEU A 142 -9.52 8.14 -3.97
C LEU A 142 -9.44 7.48 -2.59
N THR A 143 -8.25 7.10 -2.15
CA THR A 143 -8.05 6.41 -0.85
C THR A 143 -7.31 7.30 0.15
N HIS A 144 -6.43 8.19 -0.33
CA HIS A 144 -5.50 8.93 0.54
C HIS A 144 -6.26 9.88 1.49
N PRO A 145 -6.05 9.76 2.82
CA PRO A 145 -6.81 10.53 3.81
C PRO A 145 -6.67 12.05 3.72
N MET A 146 -5.59 12.56 3.14
CA MET A 146 -5.45 14.01 2.87
C MET A 146 -6.37 14.52 1.76
N LEU A 147 -6.90 13.64 0.92
CA LEU A 147 -7.70 14.02 -0.25
C LEU A 147 -9.18 13.66 -0.08
N ASN A 148 -9.49 12.77 0.87
CA ASN A 148 -10.83 12.24 1.06
C ASN A 148 -11.14 12.03 2.55
N ASP A 149 -12.32 12.42 2.99
CA ASP A 149 -12.80 12.19 4.37
C ASP A 149 -12.99 10.69 4.67
N ALA A 150 -13.30 9.90 3.65
CA ALA A 150 -13.40 8.45 3.71
C ALA A 150 -12.98 7.82 2.38
N PRO A 151 -12.35 6.62 2.40
CA PRO A 151 -11.98 5.92 1.19
C PRO A 151 -13.23 5.55 0.36
N VAL A 152 -13.16 5.80 -0.94
CA VAL A 152 -14.18 5.32 -1.89
C VAL A 152 -14.11 3.79 -1.96
N SER A 153 -15.27 3.11 -2.01
CA SER A 153 -15.28 1.65 -2.03
C SER A 153 -14.56 1.07 -3.26
N PRO A 154 -13.94 -0.13 -3.15
CA PRO A 154 -13.26 -0.76 -4.29
C PRO A 154 -14.13 -0.85 -5.53
N ARG A 155 -15.42 -1.19 -5.34
CA ARG A 155 -16.40 -1.31 -6.42
C ARG A 155 -16.70 0.03 -7.11
N GLU A 156 -16.71 1.13 -6.38
CA GLU A 156 -16.90 2.46 -6.95
C GLU A 156 -15.67 2.92 -7.72
N VAL A 157 -14.47 2.67 -7.19
CA VAL A 157 -13.21 2.93 -7.89
C VAL A 157 -13.15 2.12 -9.19
N ALA A 158 -13.52 0.83 -9.15
CA ALA A 158 -13.58 -0.03 -10.34
C ALA A 158 -14.56 0.52 -11.39
N LYS A 159 -15.75 0.98 -10.96
CA LYS A 159 -16.72 1.61 -11.87
C LYS A 159 -16.17 2.89 -12.50
N LEU A 160 -15.55 3.77 -11.73
CA LEU A 160 -14.90 4.98 -12.22
C LEU A 160 -13.80 4.66 -13.22
N PHE A 161 -12.98 3.65 -12.92
CA PHE A 161 -11.91 3.21 -13.80
C PHE A 161 -12.43 2.67 -15.13
N LEU A 162 -13.49 1.86 -15.12
CA LEU A 162 -14.04 1.22 -16.31
C LEU A 162 -14.91 2.16 -17.15
N TYR A 163 -15.66 3.04 -16.51
CA TYR A 163 -16.73 3.78 -17.19
C TYR A 163 -16.59 5.30 -17.12
N GLY A 164 -15.66 5.80 -16.29
CA GLY A 164 -15.52 7.23 -16.03
C GLY A 164 -16.72 7.83 -15.29
N VAL A 165 -16.83 9.17 -15.35
CA VAL A 165 -17.91 9.93 -14.70
C VAL A 165 -19.03 10.33 -15.66
N HIS A 166 -18.90 9.99 -16.95
CA HIS A 166 -19.90 10.36 -17.95
C HIS A 166 -21.13 9.44 -17.86
N ALA A 167 -22.33 10.03 -17.77
CA ALA A 167 -23.56 9.25 -17.86
C ALA A 167 -23.65 8.57 -19.23
N ARG A 168 -23.77 7.24 -19.26
CA ARG A 168 -24.11 6.56 -20.51
C ARG A 168 -25.47 7.07 -20.96
N SER A 169 -25.52 7.73 -22.11
CA SER A 169 -26.79 7.98 -22.78
C SER A 169 -27.47 6.63 -22.94
N ALA A 170 -28.66 6.46 -22.36
CA ALA A 170 -29.48 5.31 -22.67
C ALA A 170 -29.74 5.37 -24.17
N SER A 171 -29.04 4.51 -24.93
CA SER A 171 -29.38 4.31 -26.33
C SER A 171 -30.77 3.70 -26.36
N CYS A 172 -31.76 4.49 -26.84
CA CYS A 172 -33.08 3.99 -27.25
C CYS A 172 -32.93 2.94 -28.35
#